data_0be16eebec5d096f6375dfae03663e10
#
_entry.id   0be16eebec5d096f6375dfae03663e10
#
_cell.length_a   1.000
_cell.length_b   1.000
_cell.length_c   1.000
_cell.angle_alpha   90.00
_cell.angle_beta   90.00
_cell.angle_gamma   90.00
#
_symmetry.space_group_name_H-M   'P 1'
#
loop_
_entity.id
_entity.type
_entity.pdbx_description
1 polymer ?
#
loop_
_entity_poly.entity_id
_entity_poly.type
_entity_poly.pdbx_seq_one_letter_code
_entity_poly.pdbx_strand_id
1 'polypeptide(L)'
;PWGIAFNEAQRMVIEADPSLYSKRIEAGKKGLEAARAIAMLSYRNYQTYGATQAENTDEKYDDFRASSYQRYQGMKLQKRFDAWSYITLSKAMDSHNVGRNRGGVPAALAKITAPTLVIGVQSDLLFPVSEQAEVAKHIPNAQFEIIQSKYGHDGFLIENEAIAESLRLFLQKANRPFSNEILLEEIYVEGVQQFEKRPLPGTESF
;
A
#
# COMPACT_ATOMS: atom_id res chain seq x y z
N PRO A 1 11.19 8.36 -8.40
CA PRO A 1 12.48 7.89 -7.82
C PRO A 1 12.33 7.20 -6.47
N TRP A 2 11.49 7.75 -5.56
CA TRP A 2 11.31 7.23 -4.20
C TRP A 2 10.78 5.79 -4.17
N GLY A 3 9.69 5.48 -4.87
CA GLY A 3 9.15 4.12 -4.99
C GLY A 3 10.12 3.15 -5.64
N ILE A 4 10.87 3.60 -6.67
CA ILE A 4 11.91 2.79 -7.31
C ILE A 4 13.01 2.40 -6.31
N ALA A 5 13.43 3.33 -5.44
CA ALA A 5 14.45 3.07 -4.43
C ALA A 5 13.98 2.00 -3.42
N PHE A 6 12.72 2.08 -2.96
CA PHE A 6 12.13 1.04 -2.10
C PHE A 6 12.04 -0.31 -2.81
N ASN A 7 11.57 -0.33 -4.05
CA ASN A 7 11.47 -1.57 -4.83
C ASN A 7 12.84 -2.20 -5.06
N GLU A 8 13.87 -1.39 -5.35
CA GLU A 8 15.22 -1.90 -5.54
C GLU A 8 15.80 -2.48 -4.25
N ALA A 9 15.67 -1.79 -3.11
CA ALA A 9 16.10 -2.32 -1.82
C ALA A 9 15.43 -3.68 -1.51
N GLN A 10 14.17 -3.84 -1.85
CA GLN A 10 13.44 -5.09 -1.70
C GLN A 10 13.96 -6.18 -2.64
N ARG A 11 14.25 -5.85 -3.91
CA ARG A 11 14.83 -6.81 -4.86
C ARG A 11 16.22 -7.26 -4.43
N MET A 12 17.05 -6.32 -3.99
CA MET A 12 18.41 -6.65 -3.51
C MET A 12 18.40 -7.70 -2.41
N VAL A 13 17.48 -7.62 -1.44
CA VAL A 13 17.42 -8.64 -0.38
C VAL A 13 16.83 -9.96 -0.86
N ILE A 14 15.94 -9.96 -1.84
CA ILE A 14 15.47 -11.20 -2.48
C ILE A 14 16.61 -11.85 -3.26
N GLU A 15 17.36 -11.08 -4.02
CA GLU A 15 18.49 -11.56 -4.83
C GLU A 15 19.67 -12.05 -3.97
N ALA A 16 19.80 -11.52 -2.74
CA ALA A 16 20.78 -11.99 -1.76
C ALA A 16 20.42 -13.35 -1.11
N ASP A 17 19.20 -13.86 -1.31
CA ASP A 17 18.82 -15.18 -0.83
C ASP A 17 19.49 -16.28 -1.67
N PRO A 18 20.41 -17.09 -1.11
CA PRO A 18 21.13 -18.12 -1.88
C PRO A 18 20.21 -19.17 -2.52
N SER A 19 19.01 -19.35 -1.97
CA SER A 19 18.05 -20.32 -2.48
C SER A 19 17.30 -19.84 -3.73
N LEU A 20 17.35 -18.55 -4.06
CA LEU A 20 16.54 -17.94 -5.14
C LEU A 20 16.70 -18.68 -6.48
N TYR A 21 17.91 -19.08 -6.81
CA TYR A 21 18.24 -19.77 -8.08
C TYR A 21 18.11 -21.29 -8.00
N SER A 22 17.64 -21.82 -6.88
CA SER A 22 17.37 -23.25 -6.74
C SER A 22 16.06 -23.61 -7.47
N LYS A 23 15.93 -24.88 -7.87
CA LYS A 23 14.69 -25.41 -8.49
C LYS A 23 13.64 -25.82 -7.43
N ARG A 24 13.78 -25.36 -6.19
CA ARG A 24 12.87 -25.71 -5.08
C ARG A 24 11.66 -24.77 -5.04
N ILE A 25 10.53 -25.28 -4.58
CA ILE A 25 9.30 -24.48 -4.35
C ILE A 25 9.56 -23.35 -3.34
N GLU A 26 10.49 -23.55 -2.40
CA GLU A 26 10.85 -22.58 -1.35
C GLU A 26 11.91 -21.55 -1.79
N ALA A 27 12.25 -21.52 -3.11
CA ALA A 27 13.29 -20.63 -3.64
C ALA A 27 12.98 -19.15 -3.35
N GLY A 28 13.94 -18.42 -2.77
CA GLY A 28 13.84 -16.99 -2.50
C GLY A 28 12.88 -16.58 -1.38
N LYS A 29 12.28 -17.52 -0.64
CA LYS A 29 11.27 -17.19 0.38
C LYS A 29 11.84 -16.38 1.55
N LYS A 30 13.08 -16.61 1.96
CA LYS A 30 13.71 -15.82 3.02
C LYS A 30 13.99 -14.38 2.57
N GLY A 31 14.45 -14.22 1.34
CA GLY A 31 14.59 -12.91 0.73
C GLY A 31 13.25 -12.18 0.59
N LEU A 32 12.19 -12.88 0.18
CA LEU A 32 10.84 -12.33 0.08
C LEU A 32 10.28 -11.91 1.45
N GLU A 33 10.56 -12.67 2.50
CA GLU A 33 10.22 -12.32 3.88
C GLU A 33 10.87 -10.98 4.29
N ALA A 34 12.17 -10.83 4.03
CA ALA A 34 12.91 -9.61 4.32
C ALA A 34 12.43 -8.42 3.45
N ALA A 35 12.17 -8.65 2.17
CA ALA A 35 11.61 -7.63 1.27
C ALA A 35 10.26 -7.08 1.78
N ARG A 36 9.39 -7.96 2.28
CA ARG A 36 8.12 -7.52 2.87
C ARG A 36 8.33 -6.68 4.14
N ALA A 37 9.31 -7.02 4.96
CA ALA A 37 9.65 -6.22 6.14
C ALA A 37 10.09 -4.80 5.75
N ILE A 38 10.87 -4.64 4.68
CA ILE A 38 11.24 -3.33 4.13
C ILE A 38 9.98 -2.59 3.63
N ALA A 39 9.12 -3.25 2.86
CA ALA A 39 7.89 -2.64 2.35
C ALA A 39 6.99 -2.11 3.47
N MET A 40 6.89 -2.82 4.60
CA MET A 40 6.05 -2.40 5.73
C MET A 40 6.47 -1.04 6.31
N LEU A 41 7.75 -0.66 6.22
CA LEU A 41 8.24 0.64 6.69
C LEU A 41 7.70 1.81 5.84
N SER A 42 7.49 1.57 4.54
CA SER A 42 6.92 2.59 3.64
C SER A 42 5.39 2.66 3.69
N TYR A 43 4.72 1.58 4.13
CA TYR A 43 3.26 1.52 4.19
C TYR A 43 2.69 2.10 5.47
N ARG A 44 3.47 2.15 6.54
CA ARG A 44 3.03 2.61 7.85
C ARG A 44 3.46 4.05 8.13
N ASN A 45 2.69 4.73 8.96
CA ASN A 45 3.07 6.02 9.50
C ASN A 45 3.85 5.84 10.82
N TYR A 46 4.85 6.70 11.04
CA TYR A 46 5.70 6.68 12.23
C TYR A 46 4.90 6.69 13.54
N GLN A 47 3.90 7.60 13.64
CA GLN A 47 3.13 7.77 14.88
C GLN A 47 2.30 6.53 15.23
N THR A 48 1.58 5.98 14.25
CA THR A 48 0.76 4.77 14.47
C THR A 48 1.62 3.54 14.66
N TYR A 49 2.74 3.44 13.96
CA TYR A 49 3.68 2.35 14.16
C TYR A 49 4.26 2.39 15.59
N GLY A 50 4.73 3.57 16.04
CA GLY A 50 5.24 3.76 17.39
C GLY A 50 4.20 3.43 18.46
N ALA A 51 2.98 3.94 18.32
CA ALA A 51 1.90 3.67 19.28
C ALA A 51 1.52 2.18 19.38
N THR A 52 1.56 1.44 18.26
CA THR A 52 1.15 0.02 18.22
C THR A 52 2.27 -0.96 18.54
N GLN A 53 3.54 -0.57 18.35
CA GLN A 53 4.69 -1.44 18.53
C GLN A 53 5.60 -1.02 19.69
N ALA A 54 5.21 -0.02 20.49
CA ALA A 54 5.94 0.36 21.69
C ALA A 54 5.97 -0.79 22.71
N GLU A 55 7.11 -0.94 23.38
CA GLU A 55 7.23 -1.88 24.51
C GLU A 55 6.46 -1.37 25.75
N ASN A 56 6.07 -2.29 26.61
CA ASN A 56 5.41 -1.99 27.87
C ASN A 56 6.41 -1.80 29.02
N THR A 57 7.69 -2.04 28.81
CA THR A 57 8.76 -1.98 29.81
C THR A 57 10.06 -1.55 29.16
N ASP A 58 10.92 -0.88 29.93
CA ASP A 58 12.26 -0.46 29.51
C ASP A 58 13.34 -1.52 29.79
N GLU A 59 12.96 -2.65 30.38
CA GLU A 59 13.89 -3.71 30.80
C GLU A 59 14.28 -4.68 29.66
N LYS A 60 13.66 -4.54 28.48
CA LYS A 60 13.83 -5.45 27.38
C LYS A 60 15.04 -5.10 26.53
N TYR A 61 15.93 -6.06 26.30
CA TYR A 61 17.16 -5.89 25.52
C TYR A 61 17.10 -6.53 24.12
N ASP A 62 16.13 -7.43 23.85
CA ASP A 62 15.92 -8.10 22.56
C ASP A 62 14.46 -8.51 22.40
N ASP A 63 14.11 -9.14 21.27
CA ASP A 63 12.76 -9.58 20.93
C ASP A 63 11.69 -8.49 21.04
N PHE A 64 12.03 -7.29 20.58
CA PHE A 64 11.11 -6.15 20.58
C PHE A 64 9.86 -6.43 19.76
N ARG A 65 8.72 -5.87 20.19
CA ARG A 65 7.43 -5.98 19.48
C ARG A 65 7.54 -5.54 18.04
N ALA A 66 8.25 -4.43 17.77
CA ALA A 66 8.52 -3.95 16.43
C ALA A 66 9.26 -4.99 15.57
N SER A 67 10.26 -5.69 16.14
CA SER A 67 11.02 -6.74 15.46
C SER A 67 10.14 -7.95 15.14
N SER A 68 9.37 -8.40 16.11
CA SER A 68 8.42 -9.52 15.96
C SER A 68 7.34 -9.22 14.92
N TYR A 69 6.82 -7.99 14.92
CA TYR A 69 5.85 -7.54 13.94
C TYR A 69 6.41 -7.59 12.50
N GLN A 70 7.62 -7.10 12.28
CA GLN A 70 8.26 -7.13 10.96
C GLN A 70 8.47 -8.56 10.46
N ARG A 71 8.99 -9.45 11.30
CA ARG A 71 9.16 -10.87 10.98
C ARG A 71 7.82 -11.53 10.65
N TYR A 72 6.79 -11.27 11.44
CA TYR A 72 5.45 -11.81 11.22
C TYR A 72 4.87 -11.37 9.87
N GLN A 73 4.97 -10.10 9.52
CA GLN A 73 4.46 -9.60 8.25
C GLN A 73 5.22 -10.17 7.05
N GLY A 74 6.54 -10.33 7.19
CA GLY A 74 7.38 -10.99 6.19
C GLY A 74 6.95 -12.44 5.97
N MET A 75 6.82 -13.21 7.05
CA MET A 75 6.39 -14.60 7.02
C MET A 75 5.00 -14.77 6.40
N LYS A 76 4.08 -13.83 6.62
CA LYS A 76 2.75 -13.88 5.98
C LYS A 76 2.82 -13.77 4.47
N LEU A 77 3.69 -12.91 3.92
CA LEU A 77 3.80 -12.76 2.47
C LEU A 77 4.41 -14.02 1.83
N GLN A 78 5.50 -14.55 2.38
CA GLN A 78 6.16 -15.72 1.79
C GLN A 78 5.27 -16.96 1.68
N LYS A 79 4.22 -17.08 2.51
CA LYS A 79 3.26 -18.19 2.45
C LYS A 79 2.32 -18.13 1.24
N ARG A 80 2.12 -16.95 0.65
CA ARG A 80 1.11 -16.71 -0.37
C ARG A 80 1.64 -16.05 -1.64
N PHE A 81 2.95 -15.78 -1.71
CA PHE A 81 3.54 -15.08 -2.84
C PHE A 81 4.88 -15.71 -3.24
N ASP A 82 5.28 -15.47 -4.46
CA ASP A 82 6.48 -16.02 -5.08
C ASP A 82 7.54 -14.93 -5.28
N ALA A 83 8.81 -15.27 -5.03
CA ALA A 83 9.92 -14.31 -5.07
C ALA A 83 10.17 -13.76 -6.49
N TRP A 84 10.10 -14.62 -7.52
CA TRP A 84 10.28 -14.19 -8.92
C TRP A 84 9.12 -13.32 -9.39
N SER A 85 7.90 -13.66 -9.00
CA SER A 85 6.72 -12.82 -9.25
C SER A 85 6.88 -11.45 -8.63
N TYR A 86 7.39 -11.37 -7.39
CA TYR A 86 7.65 -10.10 -6.72
C TYR A 86 8.67 -9.24 -7.47
N ILE A 87 9.81 -9.83 -7.85
CA ILE A 87 10.84 -9.16 -8.66
C ILE A 87 10.25 -8.65 -9.97
N THR A 88 9.51 -9.50 -10.68
CA THR A 88 8.94 -9.17 -12.00
C THR A 88 7.93 -8.03 -11.89
N LEU A 89 7.00 -8.11 -10.96
CA LEU A 89 5.96 -7.09 -10.76
C LEU A 89 6.57 -5.76 -10.30
N SER A 90 7.54 -5.78 -9.38
CA SER A 90 8.22 -4.55 -8.95
C SER A 90 8.99 -3.88 -10.09
N LYS A 91 9.66 -4.64 -10.96
CA LYS A 91 10.31 -4.11 -12.18
C LYS A 91 9.29 -3.54 -13.17
N ALA A 92 8.14 -4.19 -13.32
CA ALA A 92 7.05 -3.69 -14.17
C ALA A 92 6.50 -2.35 -13.65
N MET A 93 6.33 -2.22 -12.33
CA MET A 93 5.94 -0.95 -11.70
C MET A 93 6.98 0.14 -11.94
N ASP A 94 8.26 -0.14 -11.71
CA ASP A 94 9.35 0.83 -11.88
C ASP A 94 9.47 1.32 -13.34
N SER A 95 9.25 0.42 -14.29
CA SER A 95 9.32 0.75 -15.72
C SER A 95 8.05 1.40 -16.26
N HIS A 96 6.97 1.43 -15.48
CA HIS A 96 5.71 2.03 -15.91
C HIS A 96 5.87 3.54 -16.13
N ASN A 97 5.46 4.01 -17.30
CA ASN A 97 5.43 5.43 -17.65
C ASN A 97 4.28 5.69 -18.62
N VAL A 98 3.21 6.30 -18.11
CA VAL A 98 2.00 6.61 -18.89
C VAL A 98 2.30 7.57 -20.05
N GLY A 99 3.32 8.41 -19.91
CA GLY A 99 3.72 9.38 -20.93
C GLY A 99 4.63 8.82 -22.05
N ARG A 100 5.12 7.58 -21.89
CA ARG A 100 6.04 6.98 -22.88
C ARG A 100 5.35 6.86 -24.24
N ASN A 101 5.95 7.45 -25.28
CA ASN A 101 5.43 7.53 -26.65
C ASN A 101 4.06 8.25 -26.74
N ARG A 102 3.71 9.10 -25.75
CA ARG A 102 2.44 9.85 -25.73
C ARG A 102 2.62 11.36 -25.51
N GLY A 103 3.84 11.87 -25.72
CA GLY A 103 4.15 13.30 -25.53
C GLY A 103 4.47 13.70 -24.08
N GLY A 104 4.81 12.71 -23.23
CA GLY A 104 5.05 12.94 -21.79
C GLY A 104 3.81 12.72 -20.92
N VAL A 105 4.03 12.72 -19.59
CA VAL A 105 2.96 12.46 -18.62
C VAL A 105 1.82 13.50 -18.72
N PRO A 106 2.08 14.82 -18.76
CA PRO A 106 1.01 15.82 -18.89
C PRO A 106 0.14 15.60 -20.13
N ALA A 107 0.77 15.37 -21.30
CA ALA A 107 0.05 15.15 -22.55
C ALA A 107 -0.77 13.85 -22.55
N ALA A 108 -0.30 12.82 -21.86
CA ALA A 108 -1.04 11.57 -21.71
C ALA A 108 -2.25 11.73 -20.79
N LEU A 109 -2.09 12.41 -19.65
CA LEU A 109 -3.17 12.67 -18.69
C LEU A 109 -4.24 13.61 -19.26
N ALA A 110 -3.83 14.60 -20.07
CA ALA A 110 -4.77 15.51 -20.73
C ALA A 110 -5.74 14.81 -21.71
N LYS A 111 -5.46 13.57 -22.11
CA LYS A 111 -6.37 12.78 -22.96
C LYS A 111 -7.48 12.07 -22.17
N ILE A 112 -7.45 12.10 -20.86
CA ILE A 112 -8.50 11.50 -20.03
C ILE A 112 -9.70 12.45 -20.04
N THR A 113 -10.77 12.05 -20.71
CA THR A 113 -12.01 12.84 -20.85
C THR A 113 -13.06 12.48 -19.81
N ALA A 114 -12.93 11.32 -19.20
CA ALA A 114 -13.86 10.88 -18.16
C ALA A 114 -13.76 11.76 -16.92
N PRO A 115 -14.88 12.05 -16.23
CA PRO A 115 -14.83 12.60 -14.88
C PRO A 115 -13.95 11.72 -14.00
N THR A 116 -13.02 12.34 -13.28
CA THR A 116 -12.00 11.61 -12.52
C THR A 116 -11.92 12.15 -11.10
N LEU A 117 -11.99 11.26 -10.10
CA LEU A 117 -11.69 11.59 -8.72
C LEU A 117 -10.28 11.05 -8.39
N VAL A 118 -9.41 11.95 -7.95
CA VAL A 118 -8.08 11.60 -7.44
C VAL A 118 -8.10 11.81 -5.94
N ILE A 119 -7.77 10.74 -5.18
CA ILE A 119 -7.74 10.78 -3.72
C ILE A 119 -6.29 10.60 -3.25
N GLY A 120 -5.83 11.53 -2.40
CA GLY A 120 -4.56 11.41 -1.68
C GLY A 120 -4.78 11.16 -0.20
N VAL A 121 -3.93 10.36 0.44
CA VAL A 121 -3.93 10.16 1.89
C VAL A 121 -2.85 11.05 2.51
N GLN A 122 -3.22 11.91 3.46
CA GLN A 122 -2.33 12.96 3.97
C GLN A 122 -1.01 12.44 4.53
N SER A 123 -1.01 11.33 5.23
CA SER A 123 0.18 10.77 5.87
C SER A 123 0.94 9.74 5.01
N ASP A 124 0.55 9.55 3.75
CA ASP A 124 1.18 8.60 2.84
C ASP A 124 2.59 9.10 2.45
N LEU A 125 3.61 8.34 2.83
CA LEU A 125 5.00 8.59 2.47
C LEU A 125 5.41 7.90 1.17
N LEU A 126 4.68 6.84 0.77
CA LEU A 126 4.99 6.09 -0.43
C LEU A 126 4.47 6.81 -1.67
N PHE A 127 3.24 7.31 -1.61
CA PHE A 127 2.62 8.15 -2.62
C PHE A 127 2.20 9.49 -2.01
N PRO A 128 3.11 10.45 -1.87
CA PRO A 128 2.82 11.74 -1.25
C PRO A 128 1.70 12.50 -1.96
N VAL A 129 0.92 13.24 -1.20
CA VAL A 129 -0.22 14.05 -1.69
C VAL A 129 0.17 14.94 -2.87
N SER A 130 1.41 15.44 -2.91
CA SER A 130 1.91 16.26 -4.02
C SER A 130 1.92 15.53 -5.37
N GLU A 131 2.20 14.22 -5.38
CA GLU A 131 2.15 13.42 -6.61
C GLU A 131 0.71 13.21 -7.08
N GLN A 132 -0.25 13.01 -6.16
CA GLN A 132 -1.67 12.90 -6.49
C GLN A 132 -2.22 14.23 -7.02
N ALA A 133 -1.83 15.35 -6.41
CA ALA A 133 -2.19 16.68 -6.86
C ALA A 133 -1.67 16.96 -8.28
N GLU A 134 -0.43 16.55 -8.58
CA GLU A 134 0.15 16.71 -9.92
C GLU A 134 -0.59 15.86 -10.97
N VAL A 135 -1.02 14.64 -10.61
CA VAL A 135 -1.87 13.83 -11.49
C VAL A 135 -3.20 14.53 -11.77
N ALA A 136 -3.88 15.01 -10.73
CA ALA A 136 -5.16 15.69 -10.87
C ALA A 136 -5.07 16.96 -11.72
N LYS A 137 -4.01 17.74 -11.56
CA LYS A 137 -3.76 18.98 -12.31
C LYS A 137 -3.74 18.80 -13.83
N HIS A 138 -3.31 17.64 -14.31
CA HIS A 138 -3.17 17.37 -15.74
C HIS A 138 -4.38 16.68 -16.37
N ILE A 139 -5.36 16.27 -15.58
CA ILE A 139 -6.61 15.66 -16.06
C ILE A 139 -7.70 16.74 -16.14
N PRO A 140 -8.28 17.04 -17.32
CA PRO A 140 -9.19 18.19 -17.51
C PRO A 140 -10.42 18.20 -16.59
N ASN A 141 -10.98 17.04 -16.30
CA ASN A 141 -12.19 16.87 -15.48
C ASN A 141 -11.90 16.18 -14.15
N ALA A 142 -10.71 16.41 -13.56
CA ALA A 142 -10.37 15.84 -12.27
C ALA A 142 -10.90 16.68 -11.10
N GLN A 143 -11.35 15.99 -10.06
CA GLN A 143 -11.50 16.50 -8.70
C GLN A 143 -10.39 15.89 -7.87
N PHE A 144 -9.81 16.68 -6.95
CA PHE A 144 -8.78 16.23 -6.05
C PHE A 144 -9.23 16.37 -4.61
N GLU A 145 -9.11 15.29 -3.84
CA GLU A 145 -9.48 15.26 -2.43
C GLU A 145 -8.35 14.66 -1.57
N ILE A 146 -8.23 15.13 -0.35
CA ILE A 146 -7.24 14.66 0.61
C ILE A 146 -7.96 14.04 1.79
N ILE A 147 -7.77 12.73 1.98
CA ILE A 147 -8.27 12.02 3.15
C ILE A 147 -7.31 12.21 4.31
N GLN A 148 -7.85 12.70 5.43
CA GLN A 148 -7.12 12.81 6.67
C GLN A 148 -6.99 11.42 7.30
N SER A 149 -5.77 10.94 7.42
CA SER A 149 -5.48 9.63 8.02
C SER A 149 -4.13 9.67 8.71
N LYS A 150 -4.01 8.92 9.78
CA LYS A 150 -2.75 8.68 10.51
C LYS A 150 -2.11 7.34 10.16
N TYR A 151 -2.64 6.59 9.19
CA TYR A 151 -2.23 5.22 8.91
C TYR A 151 -1.24 5.08 7.75
N GLY A 152 -0.74 6.18 7.19
CA GLY A 152 0.18 6.16 6.06
C GLY A 152 -0.48 5.65 4.79
N HIS A 153 0.29 4.93 3.99
CA HIS A 153 -0.23 4.33 2.75
C HIS A 153 -1.42 3.39 2.99
N ASP A 154 -1.44 2.64 4.10
CA ASP A 154 -2.56 1.77 4.45
C ASP A 154 -3.86 2.55 4.77
N GLY A 155 -3.81 3.89 4.86
CA GLY A 155 -4.99 4.73 5.13
C GLY A 155 -6.12 4.50 4.13
N PHE A 156 -5.82 4.22 2.86
CA PHE A 156 -6.86 3.94 1.87
C PHE A 156 -7.64 2.62 2.12
N LEU A 157 -7.09 1.72 2.94
CA LEU A 157 -7.75 0.48 3.36
C LEU A 157 -8.53 0.63 4.66
N ILE A 158 -8.30 1.71 5.40
CA ILE A 158 -8.82 1.90 6.77
C ILE A 158 -9.90 2.97 6.80
N GLU A 159 -9.71 4.07 6.06
CA GLU A 159 -10.61 5.22 6.04
C GLU A 159 -11.80 5.00 5.07
N ASN A 160 -12.45 3.86 5.18
CA ASN A 160 -13.51 3.43 4.26
C ASN A 160 -14.68 4.41 4.20
N GLU A 161 -15.10 4.95 5.35
CA GLU A 161 -16.23 5.90 5.41
C GLU A 161 -15.92 7.20 4.68
N ALA A 162 -14.72 7.78 4.91
CA ALA A 162 -14.30 9.00 4.26
C ALA A 162 -14.19 8.82 2.73
N ILE A 163 -13.61 7.68 2.30
CA ILE A 163 -13.48 7.35 0.87
C ILE A 163 -14.85 7.12 0.24
N ALA A 164 -15.74 6.38 0.90
CA ALA A 164 -17.09 6.14 0.42
C ALA A 164 -17.89 7.44 0.26
N GLU A 165 -17.76 8.38 1.21
CA GLU A 165 -18.41 9.69 1.13
C GLU A 165 -17.87 10.51 -0.05
N SER A 166 -16.54 10.56 -0.24
CA SER A 166 -15.92 11.23 -1.39
C SER A 166 -16.43 10.65 -2.71
N LEU A 167 -16.49 9.33 -2.81
CA LEU A 167 -17.02 8.64 -4.00
C LEU A 167 -18.51 8.96 -4.22
N ARG A 168 -19.33 8.94 -3.17
CA ARG A 168 -20.76 9.25 -3.26
C ARG A 168 -21.00 10.68 -3.78
N LEU A 169 -20.29 11.65 -3.22
CA LEU A 169 -20.38 13.05 -3.63
C LEU A 169 -19.91 13.25 -5.07
N PHE A 170 -18.83 12.59 -5.45
CA PHE A 170 -18.32 12.63 -6.82
C PHE A 170 -19.32 12.07 -7.82
N LEU A 171 -19.90 10.89 -7.55
CA LEU A 171 -20.87 10.23 -8.44
C LEU A 171 -22.18 11.03 -8.57
N GLN A 172 -22.66 11.68 -7.49
CA GLN A 172 -23.80 12.58 -7.55
C GLN A 172 -23.56 13.76 -8.47
N LYS A 173 -22.38 14.42 -8.38
CA LYS A 173 -22.00 15.53 -9.26
C LYS A 173 -21.85 15.10 -10.72
N ALA A 174 -21.40 13.88 -10.96
CA ALA A 174 -21.24 13.33 -12.31
C ALA A 174 -22.58 12.89 -12.96
N ASN A 175 -23.73 13.19 -12.33
CA ASN A 175 -25.08 12.82 -12.82
C ASN A 175 -25.25 11.31 -13.11
N ARG A 176 -24.58 10.43 -12.38
CA ARG A 176 -24.76 9.00 -12.48
C ARG A 176 -25.76 8.53 -11.43
N PRO A 177 -26.78 7.74 -11.80
CA PRO A 177 -27.64 7.13 -10.81
C PRO A 177 -26.82 6.18 -9.95
N PHE A 178 -26.82 6.42 -8.65
CA PHE A 178 -26.15 5.60 -7.65
C PHE A 178 -27.22 4.76 -6.95
N SER A 179 -27.14 3.44 -7.05
CA SER A 179 -27.90 2.55 -6.18
C SER A 179 -27.06 2.31 -4.92
N ASN A 180 -27.56 2.73 -3.76
CA ASN A 180 -26.88 2.65 -2.46
C ASN A 180 -26.54 1.20 -2.02
N GLU A 181 -27.09 0.19 -2.69
CA GLU A 181 -27.02 -1.20 -2.22
C GLU A 181 -25.77 -1.96 -2.64
N ILE A 182 -25.13 -1.63 -3.76
CA ILE A 182 -24.07 -2.49 -4.32
C ILE A 182 -22.67 -2.14 -3.80
N LEU A 183 -22.36 -0.87 -3.57
CA LEU A 183 -20.96 -0.46 -3.25
C LEU A 183 -20.60 -0.58 -1.77
N LEU A 184 -21.55 -0.47 -0.87
CA LEU A 184 -21.29 -0.56 0.57
C LEU A 184 -21.11 -2.00 1.03
N GLU A 185 -21.84 -2.97 0.44
CA GLU A 185 -21.67 -4.39 0.81
C GLU A 185 -20.36 -4.98 0.28
N GLU A 186 -19.95 -4.69 -0.96
CA GLU A 186 -18.72 -5.26 -1.53
C GLU A 186 -17.45 -4.65 -0.92
N ILE A 187 -17.39 -3.33 -0.72
CA ILE A 187 -16.24 -2.67 -0.09
C ILE A 187 -16.14 -3.01 1.41
N TYR A 188 -17.27 -3.15 2.10
CA TYR A 188 -17.31 -3.46 3.52
C TYR A 188 -16.93 -4.92 3.81
N VAL A 189 -17.39 -5.88 2.98
CA VAL A 189 -17.17 -7.31 3.20
C VAL A 189 -15.70 -7.71 2.99
N GLU A 190 -14.99 -7.20 2.00
CA GLU A 190 -13.59 -7.57 1.78
C GLU A 190 -12.60 -6.83 2.69
N GLY A 191 -12.82 -5.57 2.98
CA GLY A 191 -11.94 -4.75 3.82
C GLY A 191 -12.03 -5.10 5.30
N VAL A 192 -13.23 -5.20 5.86
CA VAL A 192 -13.48 -5.40 7.29
C VAL A 192 -13.21 -6.85 7.71
N GLN A 193 -13.58 -7.85 6.91
CA GLN A 193 -13.30 -9.26 7.24
C GLN A 193 -11.81 -9.59 7.35
N GLN A 194 -10.94 -8.85 6.65
CA GLN A 194 -9.50 -9.01 6.78
C GLN A 194 -8.94 -8.36 8.05
N PHE A 195 -9.61 -7.35 8.62
CA PHE A 195 -9.13 -6.61 9.79
C PHE A 195 -9.72 -7.10 11.11
N GLU A 196 -11.00 -7.46 11.18
CA GLU A 196 -11.64 -8.00 12.39
C GLU A 196 -11.14 -9.38 12.81
N LYS A 197 -10.62 -10.17 11.86
CA LYS A 197 -10.00 -11.48 12.14
C LYS A 197 -8.53 -11.40 12.59
N ARG A 198 -7.99 -10.21 12.89
CA ARG A 198 -6.62 -10.06 13.39
C ARG A 198 -6.65 -9.89 14.92
N PRO A 199 -6.38 -10.94 15.70
CA PRO A 199 -6.05 -10.72 17.11
C PRO A 199 -4.83 -9.81 17.16
N LEU A 200 -4.87 -8.81 18.01
CA LEU A 200 -3.71 -7.99 18.33
C LEU A 200 -2.59 -8.94 18.75
N PRO A 201 -1.38 -8.89 18.15
CA PRO A 201 -0.29 -9.73 18.58
C PRO A 201 0.03 -9.40 20.04
N GLY A 202 -0.18 -10.35 20.93
CA GLY A 202 0.10 -10.23 22.37
C GLY A 202 -1.03 -10.61 23.33
N THR A 203 -2.14 -11.17 22.85
CA THR A 203 -3.22 -11.66 23.75
C THR A 203 -3.30 -13.20 23.85
N GLU A 204 -2.35 -13.94 23.31
CA GLU A 204 -2.22 -15.34 23.66
C GLU A 204 -1.33 -15.44 24.92
N SER A 205 -1.98 -15.76 26.03
CA SER A 205 -1.32 -16.17 27.27
C SER A 205 -0.42 -17.38 27.00
N PHE A 206 0.83 -17.26 27.45
CA PHE A 206 1.74 -18.38 27.67
C PHE A 206 1.18 -19.33 28.71
#